data_04a9702f18520c113909adf653460473
#
_entry.id   04a9702f18520c113909adf653460473
#
_cell.length_a   1.000
_cell.length_b   1.000
_cell.length_c   1.000
_cell.angle_alpha   90.00
_cell.angle_beta   90.00
_cell.angle_gamma   90.00
#
_symmetry.space_group_name_H-M   'P 1'
#
loop_
_entity.id
_entity.type
_entity.pdbx_description
1 polymer ?
#
loop_
_entity_poly.entity_id
_entity_poly.type
_entity_poly.pdbx_seq_one_letter_code
_entity_poly.pdbx_strand_id
1 'polypeptide(L)'
;MATTKISSTKSTSRAINYAEKRAEEKSALNCDIDYAKSSFKATREMYGKTDGNEGHVVIQSFKPNEVTPEQCNQLGLELAEKIAPNHQVAVYTHNDTDHVHNHIVINSIDLETGKKFNNNKKALHDIRQANDEICVSHNLSIPEEKAKLRYTQAEYSVLNKGKTSWKDEIRHAIDQSQAASYEELGNDLQQNGIKIERITDKTITYRHLEEDKKVRGKKLGEDYDKGGLEIGFNRQNEQREEQARQRELEQARREKIKRDKEREKEWARFNRSTQAIRQNRERSEREERERERKARELEEQNRRAREERVLLQSFKSTI
;
A
#
# COMPACT_ATOMS: atom_id res chain seq x y z
N MET A 1 11.58 2.45 -20.32
CA MET A 1 10.79 1.21 -20.11
C MET A 1 10.07 0.89 -21.40
N ALA A 2 10.49 -0.16 -22.07
CA ALA A 2 9.89 -0.54 -23.35
C ALA A 2 8.58 -1.33 -23.12
N THR A 3 7.56 -0.99 -23.89
CA THR A 3 6.27 -1.67 -23.85
C THR A 3 5.85 -2.16 -25.22
N THR A 4 5.15 -3.30 -25.28
CA THR A 4 4.69 -3.87 -26.54
C THR A 4 3.18 -4.10 -26.55
N LYS A 5 2.56 -3.85 -27.70
CA LYS A 5 1.14 -4.14 -27.97
C LYS A 5 1.01 -4.75 -29.36
N ILE A 6 0.27 -5.85 -29.48
CA ILE A 6 -0.04 -6.46 -30.78
C ILE A 6 -1.53 -6.32 -31.09
N SER A 7 -1.85 -6.06 -32.36
CA SER A 7 -3.20 -6.04 -32.88
C SER A 7 -3.24 -6.69 -34.28
N SER A 8 -4.37 -7.30 -34.64
CA SER A 8 -4.60 -7.83 -36.01
C SER A 8 -5.16 -6.74 -36.90
N THR A 9 -4.79 -6.75 -38.19
CA THR A 9 -5.33 -5.86 -39.19
C THR A 9 -5.93 -6.61 -40.37
N LYS A 10 -7.05 -6.11 -40.88
CA LYS A 10 -7.66 -6.57 -42.14
C LYS A 10 -7.11 -5.86 -43.37
N SER A 11 -6.19 -4.92 -43.20
CA SER A 11 -5.53 -4.20 -44.30
C SER A 11 -4.13 -3.77 -43.90
N THR A 12 -3.13 -4.54 -44.34
CA THR A 12 -1.71 -4.22 -44.14
C THR A 12 -1.34 -2.92 -44.88
N SER A 13 -1.92 -2.67 -46.06
CA SER A 13 -1.67 -1.45 -46.84
C SER A 13 -2.10 -0.20 -46.05
N ARG A 14 -3.26 -0.22 -45.35
CA ARG A 14 -3.68 0.92 -44.52
C ARG A 14 -2.78 1.07 -43.29
N ALA A 15 -2.35 -0.02 -42.70
CA ALA A 15 -1.43 0.01 -41.55
C ALA A 15 -0.07 0.60 -41.96
N ILE A 16 0.47 0.19 -43.11
CA ILE A 16 1.72 0.73 -43.66
C ILE A 16 1.56 2.21 -44.00
N ASN A 17 0.50 2.61 -44.73
CA ASN A 17 0.28 4.02 -45.08
C ASN A 17 0.19 4.93 -43.85
N TYR A 18 -0.42 4.45 -42.78
CA TYR A 18 -0.48 5.18 -41.50
C TYR A 18 0.91 5.33 -40.87
N ALA A 19 1.65 4.24 -40.80
CA ALA A 19 2.98 4.21 -40.16
C ALA A 19 4.01 4.98 -41.00
N GLU A 20 4.01 4.80 -42.32
CA GLU A 20 4.94 5.43 -43.24
C GLU A 20 4.84 6.96 -43.25
N LYS A 21 3.63 7.52 -43.15
CA LYS A 21 3.39 8.97 -43.30
C LYS A 21 4.16 9.83 -42.30
N ARG A 22 4.48 9.29 -41.12
CA ARG A 22 5.16 10.00 -40.02
C ARG A 22 6.45 9.34 -39.58
N ALA A 23 6.95 8.40 -40.39
CA ALA A 23 8.16 7.67 -40.05
C ALA A 23 9.39 8.55 -40.26
N GLU A 24 10.22 8.65 -39.22
CA GLU A 24 11.55 9.23 -39.27
C GLU A 24 12.58 8.22 -39.79
N GLU A 25 12.46 6.95 -39.30
CA GLU A 25 13.28 5.84 -39.73
C GLU A 25 12.44 4.68 -40.26
N LYS A 26 12.99 3.91 -41.21
CA LYS A 26 12.33 2.78 -41.87
C LYS A 26 13.29 1.63 -42.07
N SER A 27 12.83 0.40 -41.84
CA SER A 27 13.54 -0.83 -42.18
C SER A 27 12.57 -1.96 -42.51
N ALA A 28 13.07 -3.04 -43.09
CA ALA A 28 12.25 -4.19 -43.43
C ALA A 28 13.00 -5.51 -43.24
N LEU A 29 12.24 -6.56 -43.01
CA LEU A 29 12.71 -7.96 -42.99
C LEU A 29 12.02 -8.75 -44.09
N ASN A 30 12.79 -9.52 -44.87
CA ASN A 30 12.32 -10.37 -45.95
C ASN A 30 11.52 -9.65 -47.07
N CYS A 31 11.64 -8.34 -47.19
CA CYS A 31 11.07 -7.55 -48.28
C CYS A 31 11.82 -6.22 -48.41
N ASP A 32 11.60 -5.54 -49.51
CA ASP A 32 12.03 -4.16 -49.70
C ASP A 32 11.00 -3.23 -49.03
N ILE A 33 11.47 -2.25 -48.27
CA ILE A 33 10.61 -1.33 -47.51
C ILE A 33 9.74 -0.44 -48.42
N ASP A 34 10.25 -0.03 -49.55
CA ASP A 34 9.54 0.82 -50.49
C ASP A 34 8.44 0.08 -51.26
N TYR A 35 8.61 -1.25 -51.41
CA TYR A 35 7.64 -2.15 -52.03
C TYR A 35 6.84 -3.02 -51.05
N ALA A 36 6.94 -2.77 -49.74
CA ALA A 36 6.34 -3.59 -48.71
C ALA A 36 4.83 -3.87 -48.93
N LYS A 37 4.06 -2.83 -49.35
CA LYS A 37 2.61 -2.96 -49.58
C LYS A 37 2.28 -3.95 -50.68
N SER A 38 2.96 -3.82 -51.85
CA SER A 38 2.75 -4.71 -53.01
C SER A 38 3.29 -6.10 -52.77
N SER A 39 4.46 -6.20 -52.13
CA SER A 39 5.09 -7.47 -51.76
C SER A 39 4.22 -8.28 -50.79
N PHE A 40 3.68 -7.66 -49.73
CA PHE A 40 2.76 -8.29 -48.80
C PHE A 40 1.51 -8.83 -49.50
N LYS A 41 0.93 -8.03 -50.40
CA LYS A 41 -0.24 -8.44 -51.15
C LYS A 41 0.08 -9.62 -52.07
N ALA A 42 1.15 -9.54 -52.88
CA ALA A 42 1.56 -10.59 -53.79
C ALA A 42 1.82 -11.93 -53.09
N THR A 43 2.48 -11.89 -51.94
CA THR A 43 2.71 -13.09 -51.12
C THR A 43 1.41 -13.74 -50.67
N ARG A 44 0.44 -12.96 -50.17
CA ARG A 44 -0.87 -13.51 -49.77
C ARG A 44 -1.65 -14.10 -50.94
N GLU A 45 -1.59 -13.45 -52.11
CA GLU A 45 -2.22 -13.95 -53.34
C GLU A 45 -1.56 -15.27 -53.78
N MET A 46 -0.22 -15.34 -53.81
CA MET A 46 0.55 -16.55 -54.17
C MET A 46 0.20 -17.75 -53.30
N TYR A 47 0.00 -17.56 -51.98
CA TYR A 47 -0.39 -18.62 -51.07
C TYR A 47 -1.93 -18.81 -50.96
N GLY A 48 -2.74 -18.11 -51.76
CA GLY A 48 -4.22 -18.17 -51.70
C GLY A 48 -4.84 -17.76 -50.39
N LYS A 49 -4.18 -16.90 -49.59
CA LYS A 49 -4.60 -16.48 -48.27
C LYS A 49 -5.09 -15.03 -48.25
N THR A 50 -6.09 -14.73 -49.06
CA THR A 50 -6.64 -13.38 -49.23
C THR A 50 -7.75 -13.01 -48.27
N ASP A 51 -8.28 -13.95 -47.51
CA ASP A 51 -9.37 -13.76 -46.54
C ASP A 51 -8.88 -13.47 -45.11
N GLY A 52 -9.76 -12.88 -44.30
CA GLY A 52 -9.55 -12.66 -42.87
C GLY A 52 -8.51 -11.58 -42.52
N ASN A 53 -7.61 -11.85 -41.61
CA ASN A 53 -6.54 -10.91 -41.24
C ASN A 53 -5.40 -10.99 -42.24
N GLU A 54 -5.06 -9.83 -42.82
CA GLU A 54 -3.93 -9.69 -43.75
C GLU A 54 -2.57 -9.63 -43.01
N GLY A 55 -2.55 -9.20 -41.78
CA GLY A 55 -1.34 -9.06 -40.99
C GLY A 55 -1.59 -8.63 -39.56
N HIS A 56 -0.49 -8.32 -38.91
CA HIS A 56 -0.48 -7.86 -37.50
C HIS A 56 0.39 -6.62 -37.36
N VAL A 57 0.05 -5.77 -36.42
CA VAL A 57 0.84 -4.59 -36.08
C VAL A 57 1.28 -4.72 -34.63
N VAL A 58 2.59 -4.74 -34.41
CA VAL A 58 3.21 -4.62 -33.09
C VAL A 58 3.66 -3.18 -32.91
N ILE A 59 3.22 -2.54 -31.83
CA ILE A 59 3.75 -1.25 -31.40
C ILE A 59 4.77 -1.55 -30.30
N GLN A 60 6.00 -1.10 -30.47
CA GLN A 60 7.09 -1.15 -29.50
C GLN A 60 7.41 0.28 -29.10
N SER A 61 7.23 0.67 -27.86
CA SER A 61 7.40 2.05 -27.39
C SER A 61 8.40 2.11 -26.24
N PHE A 62 9.29 3.09 -26.30
CA PHE A 62 10.36 3.29 -25.31
C PHE A 62 10.06 4.49 -24.41
N LYS A 63 10.78 4.59 -23.28
CA LYS A 63 10.69 5.73 -22.37
C LYS A 63 11.25 6.99 -23.07
N PRO A 64 10.74 8.19 -22.73
CA PRO A 64 11.31 9.43 -23.24
C PRO A 64 12.83 9.51 -23.01
N ASN A 65 13.56 9.90 -24.04
CA ASN A 65 15.03 10.08 -24.03
C ASN A 65 15.84 8.79 -23.73
N GLU A 66 15.25 7.60 -23.89
CA GLU A 66 15.94 6.33 -23.65
C GLU A 66 16.65 5.80 -24.91
N VAL A 67 16.10 6.08 -26.09
CA VAL A 67 16.65 5.67 -27.39
C VAL A 67 16.52 6.79 -28.42
N THR A 68 17.42 6.82 -29.40
CA THR A 68 17.27 7.65 -30.60
C THR A 68 16.31 6.98 -31.61
N PRO A 69 15.76 7.69 -32.59
CA PRO A 69 14.94 7.11 -33.67
C PRO A 69 15.64 5.95 -34.40
N GLU A 70 16.92 6.10 -34.69
CA GLU A 70 17.73 5.09 -35.39
C GLU A 70 17.89 3.85 -34.52
N GLN A 71 18.23 4.03 -33.23
CA GLN A 71 18.32 2.92 -32.25
C GLN A 71 16.97 2.22 -32.09
N CYS A 72 15.88 3.00 -32.00
CA CYS A 72 14.53 2.47 -31.91
C CYS A 72 14.20 1.59 -33.13
N ASN A 73 14.54 2.04 -34.33
CA ASN A 73 14.30 1.30 -35.57
C ASN A 73 15.08 -0.02 -35.61
N GLN A 74 16.37 -0.02 -35.22
CA GLN A 74 17.19 -1.22 -35.12
C GLN A 74 16.62 -2.23 -34.13
N LEU A 75 16.18 -1.78 -32.93
CA LEU A 75 15.54 -2.62 -31.91
C LEU A 75 14.19 -3.20 -32.41
N GLY A 76 13.47 -2.43 -33.25
CA GLY A 76 12.27 -2.90 -33.93
C GLY A 76 12.52 -4.01 -34.92
N LEU A 77 13.60 -3.89 -35.69
CA LEU A 77 14.04 -4.90 -36.65
C LEU A 77 14.50 -6.16 -35.91
N GLU A 78 15.31 -6.04 -34.86
CA GLU A 78 15.74 -7.17 -34.03
C GLU A 78 14.55 -7.91 -33.39
N LEU A 79 13.53 -7.15 -32.92
CA LEU A 79 12.29 -7.75 -32.43
C LEU A 79 11.56 -8.50 -33.53
N ALA A 80 11.47 -7.95 -34.75
CA ALA A 80 10.83 -8.61 -35.88
C ALA A 80 11.54 -9.93 -36.24
N GLU A 81 12.86 -9.96 -36.23
CA GLU A 81 13.68 -11.15 -36.49
C GLU A 81 13.41 -12.25 -35.45
N LYS A 82 13.25 -11.90 -34.18
CA LYS A 82 12.96 -12.87 -33.11
C LYS A 82 11.54 -13.43 -33.16
N ILE A 83 10.54 -12.61 -33.47
CA ILE A 83 9.13 -13.00 -33.36
C ILE A 83 8.51 -13.48 -34.68
N ALA A 84 9.08 -13.10 -35.81
CA ALA A 84 8.53 -13.38 -37.13
C ALA A 84 9.63 -13.58 -38.21
N PRO A 85 10.66 -14.43 -37.98
CA PRO A 85 11.85 -14.54 -38.85
C PRO A 85 11.51 -14.87 -40.29
N ASN A 86 10.48 -15.66 -40.54
CA ASN A 86 10.07 -16.11 -41.89
C ASN A 86 8.91 -15.30 -42.46
N HIS A 87 8.55 -14.18 -41.83
CA HIS A 87 7.51 -13.29 -42.37
C HIS A 87 8.12 -12.07 -43.03
N GLN A 88 7.39 -11.49 -43.97
CA GLN A 88 7.69 -10.12 -44.43
C GLN A 88 7.26 -9.15 -43.35
N VAL A 89 8.18 -8.24 -42.96
CA VAL A 89 7.92 -7.24 -41.90
C VAL A 89 8.40 -5.89 -42.39
N ALA A 90 7.63 -4.85 -42.12
CA ALA A 90 8.01 -3.47 -42.33
C ALA A 90 7.99 -2.73 -40.96
N VAL A 91 9.08 -2.06 -40.66
CA VAL A 91 9.28 -1.31 -39.41
C VAL A 91 9.33 0.17 -39.70
N TYR A 92 8.51 0.94 -39.03
CA TYR A 92 8.42 2.40 -39.16
C TYR A 92 8.55 3.01 -37.77
N THR A 93 9.52 3.91 -37.58
CA THR A 93 9.78 4.57 -36.29
C THR A 93 9.21 5.96 -36.30
N HIS A 94 8.44 6.28 -35.27
CA HIS A 94 7.87 7.61 -35.03
C HIS A 94 8.54 8.28 -33.84
N ASN A 95 8.75 9.60 -33.99
CA ASN A 95 9.28 10.48 -32.95
C ASN A 95 8.39 11.73 -32.78
N ASP A 96 7.10 11.58 -33.11
CA ASP A 96 6.11 12.66 -33.09
C ASP A 96 5.37 12.78 -31.71
N THR A 97 5.81 12.03 -30.73
CA THR A 97 5.32 12.03 -29.36
C THR A 97 6.49 12.00 -28.38
N ASP A 98 6.22 12.20 -27.08
CA ASP A 98 7.25 12.11 -26.02
C ASP A 98 7.98 10.75 -25.99
N HIS A 99 7.37 9.73 -26.58
CA HIS A 99 7.89 8.37 -26.65
C HIS A 99 8.26 8.00 -28.06
N VAL A 100 9.53 7.74 -28.33
CA VAL A 100 9.95 7.12 -29.59
C VAL A 100 9.37 5.72 -29.67
N HIS A 101 8.75 5.38 -30.79
CA HIS A 101 8.07 4.10 -30.94
C HIS A 101 8.07 3.55 -32.35
N ASN A 102 8.06 2.21 -32.43
CA ASN A 102 7.97 1.49 -33.70
C ASN A 102 6.55 1.03 -33.97
N HIS A 103 6.15 1.15 -35.27
CA HIS A 103 5.07 0.40 -35.87
C HIS A 103 5.68 -0.75 -36.70
N ILE A 104 5.61 -1.96 -36.19
CA ILE A 104 6.13 -3.17 -36.83
C ILE A 104 4.95 -3.88 -37.48
N VAL A 105 4.86 -3.79 -38.80
CA VAL A 105 3.78 -4.38 -39.62
C VAL A 105 4.23 -5.71 -40.16
N ILE A 106 3.61 -6.80 -39.68
CA ILE A 106 3.94 -8.19 -40.05
C ILE A 106 2.90 -8.68 -41.06
N ASN A 107 3.35 -9.17 -42.20
CA ASN A 107 2.50 -9.89 -43.15
C ASN A 107 2.04 -11.21 -42.52
N SER A 108 0.78 -11.60 -42.73
CA SER A 108 0.23 -12.80 -42.09
C SER A 108 0.91 -14.10 -42.52
N ILE A 109 1.56 -14.15 -43.69
CA ILE A 109 2.06 -15.39 -44.29
C ILE A 109 3.52 -15.63 -43.92
N ASP A 110 3.79 -16.79 -43.38
CA ASP A 110 5.12 -17.37 -43.23
C ASP A 110 5.61 -17.87 -44.60
N LEU A 111 6.74 -17.38 -45.05
CA LEU A 111 7.28 -17.61 -46.41
C LEU A 111 7.71 -19.05 -46.65
N GLU A 112 8.10 -19.77 -45.60
CA GLU A 112 8.52 -21.18 -45.74
C GLU A 112 7.34 -22.14 -45.69
N THR A 113 6.39 -21.88 -44.76
CA THR A 113 5.32 -22.84 -44.48
C THR A 113 3.97 -22.46 -45.06
N GLY A 114 3.79 -21.23 -45.55
CA GLY A 114 2.52 -20.67 -46.00
C GLY A 114 1.45 -20.56 -44.92
N LYS A 115 1.79 -20.77 -43.64
CA LYS A 115 0.86 -20.67 -42.54
C LYS A 115 0.68 -19.24 -42.12
N LYS A 116 -0.50 -18.89 -41.59
CA LYS A 116 -0.75 -17.57 -41.02
C LYS A 116 -0.13 -17.41 -39.63
N PHE A 117 0.41 -16.22 -39.38
CA PHE A 117 0.91 -15.83 -38.06
C PHE A 117 -0.15 -16.02 -36.99
N ASN A 118 0.22 -16.67 -35.88
CA ASN A 118 -0.69 -16.98 -34.80
C ASN A 118 -0.64 -15.92 -33.69
N ASN A 119 -1.64 -15.06 -33.65
CA ASN A 119 -1.78 -14.04 -32.62
C ASN A 119 -2.70 -14.52 -31.49
N ASN A 120 -2.17 -15.28 -30.56
CA ASN A 120 -2.85 -15.75 -29.35
C ASN A 120 -2.18 -15.17 -28.07
N LYS A 121 -2.65 -15.59 -26.89
CA LYS A 121 -2.07 -15.15 -25.61
C LYS A 121 -0.60 -15.56 -25.45
N LYS A 122 -0.23 -16.70 -25.99
CA LYS A 122 1.16 -17.17 -25.96
C LYS A 122 2.03 -16.27 -26.82
N ALA A 123 1.63 -15.96 -28.04
CA ALA A 123 2.35 -15.06 -28.93
C ALA A 123 2.56 -13.67 -28.29
N LEU A 124 1.54 -13.14 -27.60
CA LEU A 124 1.70 -11.87 -26.88
C LEU A 124 2.74 -11.98 -25.74
N HIS A 125 2.77 -13.11 -25.03
CA HIS A 125 3.77 -13.35 -24.00
C HIS A 125 5.17 -13.46 -24.61
N ASP A 126 5.31 -14.24 -25.68
CA ASP A 126 6.59 -14.47 -26.37
C ASP A 126 7.15 -13.15 -26.95
N ILE A 127 6.29 -12.28 -27.51
CA ILE A 127 6.67 -10.93 -27.99
C ILE A 127 7.19 -10.06 -26.85
N ARG A 128 6.55 -10.09 -25.68
CA ARG A 128 6.98 -9.32 -24.50
C ARG A 128 8.31 -9.83 -23.98
N GLN A 129 8.46 -11.13 -23.87
CA GLN A 129 9.70 -11.74 -23.42
C GLN A 129 10.85 -11.41 -24.38
N ALA A 130 10.64 -11.55 -25.71
CA ALA A 130 11.63 -11.19 -26.71
C ALA A 130 12.04 -9.70 -26.62
N ASN A 131 11.05 -8.80 -26.42
CA ASN A 131 11.32 -7.40 -26.23
C ASN A 131 12.13 -7.12 -24.96
N ASP A 132 11.80 -7.78 -23.84
CA ASP A 132 12.51 -7.60 -22.58
C ASP A 132 13.96 -8.12 -22.68
N GLU A 133 14.18 -9.25 -23.35
CA GLU A 133 15.52 -9.80 -23.65
C GLU A 133 16.36 -8.81 -24.49
N ILE A 134 15.77 -8.19 -25.52
CA ILE A 134 16.42 -7.18 -26.34
C ILE A 134 16.76 -5.94 -25.49
N CYS A 135 15.83 -5.45 -24.67
CA CYS A 135 16.08 -4.33 -23.79
C CYS A 135 17.25 -4.59 -22.83
N VAL A 136 17.31 -5.78 -22.22
CA VAL A 136 18.41 -6.17 -21.33
C VAL A 136 19.75 -6.21 -22.06
N SER A 137 19.80 -6.78 -23.28
CA SER A 137 21.04 -6.87 -24.08
C SER A 137 21.60 -5.49 -24.48
N HIS A 138 20.73 -4.50 -24.62
CA HIS A 138 21.09 -3.13 -24.96
C HIS A 138 21.15 -2.18 -23.75
N ASN A 139 21.11 -2.71 -22.49
CA ASN A 139 21.10 -1.93 -21.26
C ASN A 139 19.94 -0.93 -21.14
N LEU A 140 18.80 -1.25 -21.72
CA LEU A 140 17.59 -0.44 -21.66
C LEU A 140 16.71 -0.88 -20.48
N SER A 141 15.86 0.02 -19.99
CA SER A 141 14.97 -0.26 -18.87
C SER A 141 13.85 -1.22 -19.26
N ILE A 142 13.62 -2.24 -18.42
CA ILE A 142 12.45 -3.13 -18.49
C ILE A 142 11.44 -2.77 -17.40
N PRO A 143 10.15 -3.10 -17.56
CA PRO A 143 9.16 -2.94 -16.51
C PRO A 143 9.50 -3.83 -15.32
N GLU A 144 9.95 -3.25 -14.21
CA GLU A 144 10.31 -3.99 -12.98
C GLU A 144 9.08 -4.60 -12.30
N GLU A 145 7.90 -3.98 -12.43
CA GLU A 145 6.65 -4.48 -11.86
C GLU A 145 5.45 -4.22 -12.78
N LYS A 146 4.45 -5.11 -12.68
CA LYS A 146 3.12 -4.82 -13.21
C LYS A 146 2.59 -3.59 -12.48
N ALA A 147 2.11 -2.60 -13.23
CA ALA A 147 1.49 -1.42 -12.64
C ALA A 147 0.42 -1.84 -11.63
N LYS A 148 0.57 -1.39 -10.37
CA LYS A 148 -0.40 -1.67 -9.30
C LYS A 148 -1.80 -1.20 -9.69
N LEU A 149 -1.88 -0.05 -10.33
CA LEU A 149 -3.11 0.51 -10.87
C LEU A 149 -3.25 0.21 -12.36
N ARG A 150 -4.45 -0.19 -12.78
CA ARG A 150 -4.75 -0.52 -14.19
C ARG A 150 -5.71 0.51 -14.77
N TYR A 151 -5.13 1.52 -15.43
CA TYR A 151 -5.90 2.51 -16.17
C TYR A 151 -6.10 2.05 -17.62
N THR A 152 -7.29 2.24 -18.15
CA THR A 152 -7.57 2.13 -19.58
C THR A 152 -7.27 3.49 -20.26
N GLN A 153 -7.06 3.49 -21.57
CA GLN A 153 -6.83 4.72 -22.32
C GLN A 153 -8.01 5.71 -22.19
N ALA A 154 -9.23 5.19 -22.07
CA ALA A 154 -10.41 6.02 -21.83
C ALA A 154 -10.36 6.71 -20.45
N GLU A 155 -9.90 6.02 -19.41
CA GLU A 155 -9.69 6.59 -18.08
C GLU A 155 -8.61 7.68 -18.10
N TYR A 156 -7.46 7.43 -18.76
CA TYR A 156 -6.43 8.46 -18.95
C TYR A 156 -6.97 9.71 -19.65
N SER A 157 -7.83 9.54 -20.68
CA SER A 157 -8.45 10.66 -21.37
C SER A 157 -9.38 11.49 -20.47
N VAL A 158 -10.03 10.87 -19.48
CA VAL A 158 -10.88 11.56 -18.50
C VAL A 158 -10.02 12.29 -17.48
N LEU A 159 -8.99 11.63 -16.95
CA LEU A 159 -8.05 12.21 -16.00
C LEU A 159 -7.30 13.42 -16.57
N ASN A 160 -6.82 13.34 -17.83
CA ASN A 160 -6.15 14.45 -18.51
C ASN A 160 -7.04 15.68 -18.70
N LYS A 161 -8.37 15.51 -18.63
CA LYS A 161 -9.36 16.60 -18.63
C LYS A 161 -9.68 17.11 -17.22
N GLY A 162 -8.95 16.67 -16.19
CA GLY A 162 -9.16 17.04 -14.80
C GLY A 162 -10.45 16.46 -14.19
N LYS A 163 -10.99 15.38 -14.76
CA LYS A 163 -12.20 14.71 -14.29
C LYS A 163 -11.88 13.37 -13.66
N THR A 164 -12.64 12.96 -12.66
CA THR A 164 -12.56 11.64 -12.02
C THR A 164 -13.34 10.62 -12.85
N SER A 165 -12.81 9.43 -13.03
CA SER A 165 -13.54 8.34 -13.68
C SER A 165 -14.34 7.57 -12.62
N TRP A 166 -15.50 7.01 -13.02
CA TRP A 166 -16.31 6.16 -12.15
C TRP A 166 -15.53 4.97 -11.54
N LYS A 167 -14.46 4.52 -12.19
CA LYS A 167 -13.56 3.50 -11.65
C LYS A 167 -12.60 4.06 -10.60
N ASP A 168 -12.18 5.31 -10.74
CA ASP A 168 -11.38 5.97 -9.71
C ASP A 168 -12.21 6.24 -8.46
N GLU A 169 -13.50 6.53 -8.63
CA GLU A 169 -14.42 6.65 -7.50
C GLU A 169 -14.51 5.32 -6.72
N ILE A 170 -14.57 4.17 -7.43
CA ILE A 170 -14.51 2.85 -6.76
C ILE A 170 -13.17 2.64 -6.06
N ARG A 171 -12.02 2.95 -6.72
CA ARG A 171 -10.69 2.83 -6.10
C ARG A 171 -10.60 3.68 -4.84
N HIS A 172 -10.99 4.93 -4.97
CA HIS A 172 -10.93 5.90 -3.86
C HIS A 172 -11.81 5.48 -2.67
N ALA A 173 -13.01 4.98 -2.92
CA ALA A 173 -13.90 4.49 -1.88
C ALA A 173 -13.32 3.26 -1.16
N ILE A 174 -12.63 2.37 -1.87
CA ILE A 174 -11.94 1.23 -1.27
C ILE A 174 -10.72 1.70 -0.46
N ASP A 175 -9.93 2.63 -1.00
CA ASP A 175 -8.71 3.14 -0.36
C ASP A 175 -9.02 3.92 0.93
N GLN A 176 -10.18 4.58 1.00
CA GLN A 176 -10.65 5.27 2.21
C GLN A 176 -11.27 4.35 3.26
N SER A 177 -11.69 3.15 2.87
CA SER A 177 -12.31 2.20 3.79
C SER A 177 -11.27 1.60 4.75
N GLN A 178 -11.64 1.53 6.02
CA GLN A 178 -10.88 0.82 7.05
C GLN A 178 -11.50 -0.54 7.38
N ALA A 179 -12.23 -1.11 6.43
CA ALA A 179 -12.92 -2.38 6.58
C ALA A 179 -11.93 -3.52 6.83
N ALA A 180 -12.31 -4.42 7.72
CA ALA A 180 -11.58 -5.63 8.05
C ALA A 180 -12.32 -6.90 7.59
N SER A 181 -13.42 -6.71 6.84
CA SER A 181 -14.23 -7.78 6.25
C SER A 181 -14.96 -7.31 5.00
N TYR A 182 -15.46 -8.26 4.19
CA TYR A 182 -16.29 -7.95 3.02
C TYR A 182 -17.62 -7.30 3.38
N GLU A 183 -18.17 -7.59 4.55
CA GLU A 183 -19.41 -7.00 5.05
C GLU A 183 -19.20 -5.52 5.39
N GLU A 184 -18.16 -5.20 6.15
CA GLU A 184 -17.78 -3.82 6.46
C GLU A 184 -17.49 -3.03 5.19
N LEU A 185 -16.69 -3.61 4.27
CA LEU A 185 -16.39 -2.98 2.98
C LEU A 185 -17.66 -2.72 2.17
N GLY A 186 -18.59 -3.68 2.14
CA GLY A 186 -19.87 -3.52 1.46
C GLY A 186 -20.68 -2.34 1.99
N ASN A 187 -20.71 -2.16 3.30
CA ASN A 187 -21.40 -1.06 3.96
C ASN A 187 -20.73 0.30 3.64
N ASP A 188 -19.39 0.37 3.70
CA ASP A 188 -18.64 1.58 3.37
C ASP A 188 -18.83 1.99 1.91
N LEU A 189 -18.75 1.03 1.00
CA LEU A 189 -18.93 1.27 -0.44
C LEU A 189 -20.35 1.73 -0.77
N GLN A 190 -21.36 1.19 -0.07
CA GLN A 190 -22.75 1.56 -0.31
C GLN A 190 -23.02 3.05 0.00
N GLN A 191 -22.32 3.62 0.99
CA GLN A 191 -22.41 5.05 1.30
C GLN A 191 -21.89 5.92 0.15
N ASN A 192 -21.00 5.38 -0.69
CA ASN A 192 -20.41 6.03 -1.86
C ASN A 192 -21.11 5.64 -3.19
N GLY A 193 -22.31 5.07 -3.15
CA GLY A 193 -23.04 4.68 -4.35
C GLY A 193 -22.43 3.48 -5.09
N ILE A 194 -21.65 2.66 -4.41
CA ILE A 194 -20.97 1.49 -4.98
C ILE A 194 -21.47 0.24 -4.27
N LYS A 195 -21.70 -0.82 -5.03
CA LYS A 195 -22.15 -2.12 -4.51
C LYS A 195 -21.19 -3.23 -4.89
N ILE A 196 -20.92 -4.13 -3.96
CA ILE A 196 -20.31 -5.41 -4.28
C ILE A 196 -21.38 -6.29 -4.92
N GLU A 197 -21.29 -6.49 -6.23
CA GLU A 197 -22.28 -7.24 -7.00
C GLU A 197 -22.08 -8.75 -6.85
N ARG A 198 -20.83 -9.20 -6.82
CA ARG A 198 -20.49 -10.63 -6.74
C ARG A 198 -19.08 -10.84 -6.19
N ILE A 199 -18.96 -11.84 -5.31
CA ILE A 199 -17.68 -12.38 -4.84
C ILE A 199 -17.60 -13.83 -5.31
N THR A 200 -16.48 -14.23 -5.89
CA THR A 200 -16.15 -15.61 -6.27
C THR A 200 -14.85 -16.03 -5.62
N ASP A 201 -14.45 -17.30 -5.76
CA ASP A 201 -13.18 -17.79 -5.20
C ASP A 201 -11.94 -17.02 -5.71
N LYS A 202 -12.02 -16.46 -6.91
CA LYS A 202 -10.88 -15.84 -7.60
C LYS A 202 -10.97 -14.33 -7.80
N THR A 203 -12.16 -13.73 -7.68
CA THR A 203 -12.34 -12.31 -8.01
C THR A 203 -13.58 -11.71 -7.37
N ILE A 204 -13.57 -10.40 -7.22
CA ILE A 204 -14.69 -9.58 -6.78
C ILE A 204 -15.16 -8.68 -7.94
N THR A 205 -16.47 -8.40 -7.99
CA THR A 205 -17.06 -7.51 -9.00
C THR A 205 -17.83 -6.40 -8.29
N TYR A 206 -17.52 -5.17 -8.65
CA TYR A 206 -18.16 -3.97 -8.16
C TYR A 206 -19.15 -3.43 -9.19
N ARG A 207 -20.20 -2.76 -8.71
CA ARG A 207 -21.16 -2.00 -9.52
C ARG A 207 -21.22 -0.57 -9.02
N HIS A 208 -20.99 0.37 -9.90
CA HIS A 208 -21.25 1.79 -9.65
C HIS A 208 -22.74 2.04 -9.92
N LEU A 209 -23.48 2.49 -8.92
CA LEU A 209 -24.95 2.56 -8.98
C LEU A 209 -25.43 3.70 -9.88
N GLU A 210 -24.80 4.86 -9.80
CA GLU A 210 -25.17 6.04 -10.60
C GLU A 210 -24.91 5.83 -12.10
N GLU A 211 -23.72 5.30 -12.45
CA GLU A 211 -23.33 5.02 -13.83
C GLU A 211 -23.89 3.68 -14.38
N ASP A 212 -24.51 2.87 -13.53
CA ASP A 212 -24.97 1.49 -13.82
C ASP A 212 -23.92 0.61 -14.51
N LYS A 213 -22.66 0.76 -14.13
CA LYS A 213 -21.51 0.05 -14.72
C LYS A 213 -20.90 -0.93 -13.75
N LYS A 214 -20.42 -2.06 -14.31
CA LYS A 214 -19.77 -3.13 -13.53
C LYS A 214 -18.30 -3.27 -13.90
N VAL A 215 -17.46 -3.56 -12.90
CA VAL A 215 -16.03 -3.80 -13.09
C VAL A 215 -15.54 -4.90 -12.16
N ARG A 216 -14.66 -5.78 -12.66
CA ARG A 216 -13.94 -6.75 -11.83
C ARG A 216 -12.77 -6.06 -11.12
N GLY A 217 -12.52 -6.40 -9.86
CA GLY A 217 -11.43 -5.86 -9.05
C GLY A 217 -10.09 -5.94 -9.76
N LYS A 218 -9.78 -7.07 -10.37
CA LYS A 218 -8.56 -7.26 -11.18
C LYS A 218 -8.36 -6.23 -12.31
N LYS A 219 -9.43 -5.59 -12.81
CA LYS A 219 -9.33 -4.51 -13.82
C LYS A 219 -9.07 -3.14 -13.21
N LEU A 220 -9.30 -2.98 -11.93
CA LEU A 220 -8.97 -1.76 -11.17
C LEU A 220 -7.51 -1.74 -10.75
N GLY A 221 -6.98 -2.90 -10.35
CA GLY A 221 -5.63 -3.14 -9.86
C GLY A 221 -5.57 -4.41 -9.04
N GLU A 222 -4.40 -4.83 -8.61
CA GLU A 222 -4.23 -6.04 -7.81
C GLU A 222 -4.76 -5.86 -6.39
N ASP A 223 -4.62 -4.68 -5.80
CA ASP A 223 -5.07 -4.34 -4.45
C ASP A 223 -6.61 -4.33 -4.33
N TYR A 224 -7.33 -4.15 -5.45
CA TYR A 224 -8.80 -4.09 -5.51
C TYR A 224 -9.46 -5.43 -5.88
N ASP A 225 -8.68 -6.47 -6.14
CA ASP A 225 -9.19 -7.83 -6.35
C ASP A 225 -9.23 -8.58 -5.00
N LYS A 226 -9.87 -9.73 -4.98
CA LYS A 226 -10.09 -10.54 -3.77
C LYS A 226 -8.83 -10.73 -2.95
N GLY A 227 -7.71 -11.13 -3.59
CA GLY A 227 -6.45 -11.38 -2.88
C GLY A 227 -5.85 -10.13 -2.23
N GLY A 228 -5.89 -8.98 -2.92
CA GLY A 228 -5.42 -7.70 -2.36
C GLY A 228 -6.26 -7.24 -1.18
N LEU A 229 -7.59 -7.38 -1.28
CA LEU A 229 -8.50 -7.04 -0.18
C LEU A 229 -8.29 -7.92 1.05
N GLU A 230 -8.09 -9.23 0.89
CA GLU A 230 -7.85 -10.15 2.01
C GLU A 230 -6.54 -9.80 2.75
N ILE A 231 -5.50 -9.39 2.03
CA ILE A 231 -4.27 -8.87 2.63
C ILE A 231 -4.55 -7.57 3.40
N GLY A 232 -5.35 -6.67 2.82
CA GLY A 232 -5.79 -5.44 3.47
C GLY A 232 -6.57 -5.70 4.76
N PHE A 233 -7.55 -6.60 4.73
CA PHE A 233 -8.35 -6.98 5.90
C PHE A 233 -7.52 -7.58 7.03
N ASN A 234 -6.58 -8.47 6.70
CA ASN A 234 -5.68 -9.05 7.70
C ASN A 234 -4.85 -7.98 8.41
N ARG A 235 -4.30 -7.02 7.64
CA ARG A 235 -3.56 -5.88 8.21
C ARG A 235 -4.42 -5.02 9.12
N GLN A 236 -5.67 -4.74 8.74
CA GLN A 236 -6.60 -3.96 9.55
C GLN A 236 -6.96 -4.71 10.85
N ASN A 237 -7.20 -6.02 10.77
CA ASN A 237 -7.47 -6.85 11.94
C ASN A 237 -6.28 -6.86 12.91
N GLU A 238 -5.05 -7.06 12.43
CA GLU A 238 -3.83 -7.01 13.24
C GLU A 238 -3.67 -5.64 13.93
N GLN A 239 -3.93 -4.54 13.21
CA GLN A 239 -3.87 -3.20 13.80
C GLN A 239 -4.94 -2.98 14.87
N ARG A 240 -6.18 -3.48 14.67
CA ARG A 240 -7.26 -3.40 15.66
C ARG A 240 -6.91 -4.21 16.92
N GLU A 241 -6.36 -5.41 16.75
CA GLU A 241 -5.92 -6.25 17.88
C GLU A 241 -4.79 -5.60 18.67
N GLU A 242 -3.80 -5.03 17.98
CA GLU A 242 -2.69 -4.34 18.64
C GLU A 242 -3.17 -3.11 19.42
N GLN A 243 -4.07 -2.30 18.81
CA GLN A 243 -4.69 -1.17 19.50
C GLN A 243 -5.51 -1.62 20.74
N ALA A 244 -6.23 -2.74 20.65
CA ALA A 244 -6.97 -3.29 21.77
C ALA A 244 -6.03 -3.70 22.91
N ARG A 245 -4.94 -4.42 22.61
CA ARG A 245 -3.91 -4.78 23.60
C ARG A 245 -3.29 -3.57 24.28
N GLN A 246 -2.97 -2.53 23.50
CA GLN A 246 -2.41 -1.28 24.05
C GLN A 246 -3.40 -0.58 25.00
N ARG A 247 -4.68 -0.53 24.64
CA ARG A 247 -5.73 0.02 25.51
C ARG A 247 -5.87 -0.76 26.81
N GLU A 248 -5.86 -2.10 26.76
CA GLU A 248 -5.90 -2.96 27.96
C GLU A 248 -4.69 -2.73 28.86
N LEU A 249 -3.48 -2.67 28.29
CA LEU A 249 -2.25 -2.39 29.03
C LEU A 249 -2.29 -1.01 29.69
N GLU A 250 -2.79 0.00 28.99
CA GLU A 250 -2.92 1.35 29.56
C GLU A 250 -3.96 1.39 30.67
N GLN A 251 -5.09 0.70 30.53
CA GLN A 251 -6.10 0.57 31.58
C GLN A 251 -5.53 -0.13 32.81
N ALA A 252 -4.86 -1.26 32.63
CA ALA A 252 -4.20 -1.98 33.74
C ALA A 252 -3.15 -1.11 34.45
N ARG A 253 -2.37 -0.32 33.70
CA ARG A 253 -1.41 0.64 34.26
C ARG A 253 -2.11 1.73 35.10
N ARG A 254 -3.19 2.30 34.57
CA ARG A 254 -3.99 3.33 35.29
C ARG A 254 -4.59 2.77 36.59
N GLU A 255 -5.12 1.54 36.56
CA GLU A 255 -5.65 0.88 37.75
C GLU A 255 -4.55 0.57 38.78
N LYS A 256 -3.36 0.12 38.32
CA LYS A 256 -2.22 -0.09 39.23
C LYS A 256 -1.81 1.19 39.93
N ILE A 257 -1.67 2.29 39.19
CA ILE A 257 -1.33 3.60 39.76
C ILE A 257 -2.38 4.05 40.79
N LYS A 258 -3.67 3.80 40.49
CA LYS A 258 -4.75 4.13 41.44
C LYS A 258 -4.63 3.32 42.75
N ARG A 259 -4.40 2.02 42.64
CA ARG A 259 -4.19 1.12 43.80
C ARG A 259 -2.95 1.51 44.60
N ASP A 260 -1.86 1.84 43.94
CA ASP A 260 -0.62 2.26 44.63
C ASP A 260 -0.83 3.56 45.41
N LYS A 261 -1.53 4.57 44.81
CA LYS A 261 -1.91 5.82 45.49
C LYS A 261 -2.84 5.60 46.71
N GLU A 262 -3.76 4.63 46.61
CA GLU A 262 -4.64 4.29 47.73
C GLU A 262 -3.83 3.65 48.88
N ARG A 263 -2.94 2.70 48.57
CA ARG A 263 -2.03 2.09 49.57
C ARG A 263 -1.12 3.14 50.23
N GLU A 264 -0.60 4.09 49.44
CA GLU A 264 0.22 5.18 49.99
C GLU A 264 -0.56 6.06 50.97
N LYS A 265 -1.83 6.38 50.66
CA LYS A 265 -2.72 7.11 51.55
C LYS A 265 -3.02 6.33 52.83
N GLU A 266 -3.27 5.03 52.76
CA GLU A 266 -3.50 4.16 53.90
C GLU A 266 -2.24 4.08 54.78
N TRP A 267 -1.07 3.91 54.16
CA TRP A 267 0.21 3.93 54.88
C TRP A 267 0.45 5.27 55.60
N ALA A 268 0.18 6.37 54.95
CA ALA A 268 0.30 7.70 55.56
C ALA A 268 -0.71 7.91 56.71
N ARG A 269 -1.93 7.36 56.66
CA ARG A 269 -2.89 7.36 57.77
C ARG A 269 -2.39 6.51 58.94
N PHE A 270 -1.91 5.31 58.65
CA PHE A 270 -1.33 4.40 59.66
C PHE A 270 -0.16 5.06 60.40
N ASN A 271 0.80 5.64 59.69
CA ASN A 271 1.95 6.32 60.27
C ASN A 271 1.54 7.52 61.16
N ARG A 272 0.56 8.34 60.69
CA ARG A 272 0.04 9.43 61.55
C ARG A 272 -0.61 8.93 62.83
N SER A 273 -1.39 7.86 62.75
CA SER A 273 -2.01 7.22 63.90
C SER A 273 -0.95 6.70 64.90
N THR A 274 0.06 5.99 64.41
CA THR A 274 1.16 5.45 65.21
C THR A 274 1.97 6.56 65.89
N GLN A 275 2.24 7.64 65.17
CA GLN A 275 2.96 8.78 65.71
C GLN A 275 2.16 9.51 66.80
N ALA A 276 0.83 9.66 66.62
CA ALA A 276 -0.06 10.22 67.62
C ALA A 276 -0.10 9.39 68.93
N ILE A 277 -0.17 8.05 68.77
CA ILE A 277 -0.10 7.15 69.92
C ILE A 277 1.21 7.31 70.68
N ARG A 278 2.34 7.37 69.97
CA ARG A 278 3.67 7.57 70.59
C ARG A 278 3.76 8.92 71.30
N GLN A 279 3.29 9.99 70.70
CA GLN A 279 3.28 11.32 71.35
C GLN A 279 2.40 11.38 72.57
N ASN A 280 1.23 10.75 72.54
CA ASN A 280 0.37 10.64 73.75
C ASN A 280 1.01 9.86 74.88
N ARG A 281 1.71 8.75 74.58
CA ARG A 281 2.45 8.00 75.53
C ARG A 281 3.58 8.82 76.15
N GLU A 282 4.39 9.48 75.33
CA GLU A 282 5.48 10.33 75.84
C GLU A 282 4.95 11.50 76.69
N ARG A 283 3.80 12.04 76.33
CA ARG A 283 3.13 13.12 77.13
C ARG A 283 2.67 12.55 78.45
N SER A 284 2.01 11.40 78.52
CA SER A 284 1.57 10.74 79.74
C SER A 284 2.74 10.45 80.65
N GLU A 285 3.84 9.87 80.14
CA GLU A 285 5.06 9.60 80.93
C GLU A 285 5.69 10.88 81.50
N ARG A 286 5.65 12.02 80.77
CA ARG A 286 6.14 13.33 81.22
C ARG A 286 5.23 13.86 82.37
N GLU A 287 3.93 13.78 82.19
CA GLU A 287 2.97 14.22 83.18
C GLU A 287 3.10 13.37 84.48
N GLU A 288 3.35 12.08 84.38
CA GLU A 288 3.58 11.21 85.54
C GLU A 288 4.89 11.54 86.27
N ARG A 289 6.00 11.74 85.56
CA ARG A 289 7.29 12.19 86.13
C ARG A 289 7.18 13.56 86.79
N GLU A 290 6.38 14.46 86.23
CA GLU A 290 6.15 15.78 86.86
C GLU A 290 5.33 15.65 88.13
N ARG A 291 4.31 14.79 88.15
CA ARG A 291 3.54 14.47 89.41
C ARG A 291 4.42 13.86 90.48
N GLU A 292 5.25 12.90 90.09
CA GLU A 292 6.20 12.31 91.04
C GLU A 292 7.18 13.34 91.60
N ARG A 293 7.69 14.22 90.78
CA ARG A 293 8.59 15.29 91.23
C ARG A 293 7.90 16.21 92.18
N LYS A 294 6.68 16.70 91.87
CA LYS A 294 5.89 17.56 92.73
C LYS A 294 5.56 16.84 94.07
N ALA A 295 5.26 15.54 94.02
CA ALA A 295 5.01 14.76 95.21
C ALA A 295 6.26 14.68 96.13
N ARG A 296 7.46 14.42 95.53
CA ARG A 296 8.74 14.44 96.29
C ARG A 296 9.08 15.85 96.83
N GLU A 297 8.86 16.88 96.12
CA GLU A 297 9.06 18.28 96.60
C GLU A 297 8.13 18.60 97.75
N LEU A 298 6.86 18.15 97.70
CA LEU A 298 5.92 18.34 98.74
C LEU A 298 6.26 17.49 99.98
N GLU A 299 6.73 16.26 99.84
CA GLU A 299 7.20 15.42 100.94
C GLU A 299 8.44 16.05 101.64
N GLU A 300 9.34 16.58 100.84
CA GLU A 300 10.53 17.24 101.42
C GLU A 300 10.17 18.53 102.18
N GLN A 301 9.22 19.34 101.65
CA GLN A 301 8.69 20.52 102.30
C GLN A 301 8.01 20.14 103.61
N ASN A 302 7.19 19.06 103.63
CA ASN A 302 6.53 18.55 104.83
C ASN A 302 7.55 18.01 105.86
N ARG A 303 8.63 17.37 105.38
CA ARG A 303 9.70 16.93 106.24
C ARG A 303 10.39 18.10 106.92
N ARG A 304 10.80 19.14 106.16
CA ARG A 304 11.43 20.38 106.65
C ARG A 304 10.51 21.10 107.67
N ALA A 305 9.21 21.23 107.36
CA ALA A 305 8.25 21.83 108.28
C ALA A 305 8.05 21.01 109.58
N ARG A 306 8.18 19.68 109.53
CA ARG A 306 8.17 18.83 110.76
C ARG A 306 9.46 19.00 111.57
N GLU A 307 10.63 19.07 110.88
CA GLU A 307 11.91 19.31 111.57
C GLU A 307 11.93 20.70 112.25
N GLU A 308 11.39 21.73 111.53
CA GLU A 308 11.25 23.08 112.05
C GLU A 308 10.30 23.14 113.30
N ARG A 309 9.20 22.42 113.24
CA ARG A 309 8.29 22.28 114.36
C ARG A 309 8.92 21.57 115.59
N VAL A 310 9.71 20.52 115.31
CA VAL A 310 10.43 19.82 116.35
C VAL A 310 11.49 20.73 117.00
N LEU A 311 12.23 21.50 116.21
CA LEU A 311 13.19 22.50 116.70
C LEU A 311 12.51 23.60 117.52
N LEU A 312 11.37 24.11 117.08
CA LEU A 312 10.58 25.11 117.81
C LEU A 312 10.00 24.59 119.13
N GLN A 313 9.65 23.29 119.15
CA GLN A 313 9.21 22.65 120.37
C GLN A 313 10.34 22.45 121.38
N SER A 314 11.52 22.07 120.88
CA SER A 314 12.71 21.91 121.70
C SER A 314 13.17 23.23 122.36
N PHE A 315 13.04 24.35 121.54
CA PHE A 315 13.34 25.69 122.07
C PHE A 315 12.35 26.15 123.13
N LYS A 316 11.07 25.75 123.04
CA LYS A 316 10.05 26.10 124.07
C LYS A 316 10.15 25.31 125.39
N SER A 317 10.86 24.17 125.41
CA SER A 317 11.04 23.35 126.58
C SER A 317 12.34 23.68 127.31
N THR A 318 13.14 24.66 126.80
CA THR A 318 14.44 25.04 127.48
C THR A 318 14.38 26.47 128.09
N ILE A 319 13.19 27.13 128.10
CA ILE A 319 12.88 28.33 128.83
C ILE A 319 11.89 27.92 129.93
#